data_b5e9b00334d86623ed5372227c7add39
#
_entry.id   b5e9b00334d86623ed5372227c7add39
#
_cell.length_a   1.000
_cell.length_b   1.000
_cell.length_c   1.000
_cell.angle_alpha   90.00
_cell.angle_beta   90.00
_cell.angle_gamma   90.00
#
_symmetry.space_group_name_H-M   'P 1'
#
loop_
_entity.id
_entity.type
_entity.pdbx_description
1 polymer ?
#
loop_
_entity_poly.entity_id
_entity_poly.type
_entity_poly.pdbx_seq_one_letter_code
_entity_poly.pdbx_strand_id
1 'polypeptide(L)'
;LLDKSDQEIKEIAQPIWDNLVKCSNIKDYGGFTKDFSSQMLYGANEVELGKQWANNKLLTSLSEKQEFLGTIRRNQFITVLYKQTSQTMPGEFLGRLVLGVEDGLVKVFGATIY
;
A
#
# COMPACT_ATOMS: atom_id res chain seq x y z
N LEU A 1 3.31 -1.56 17.63
CA LEU A 1 3.09 -2.18 16.30
C LEU A 1 3.89 -3.46 16.13
N LEU A 2 5.19 -3.43 16.47
CA LEU A 2 6.08 -4.58 16.27
C LEU A 2 5.76 -5.77 17.18
N ASP A 3 5.04 -5.54 18.26
CA ASP A 3 4.64 -6.56 19.22
C ASP A 3 3.42 -7.35 18.78
N LYS A 4 2.77 -6.96 17.68
CA LYS A 4 1.56 -7.59 17.21
C LYS A 4 1.86 -8.84 16.39
N SER A 5 0.94 -9.81 16.45
CA SER A 5 1.05 -11.03 15.65
C SER A 5 0.80 -10.73 14.16
N ASP A 6 1.16 -11.69 13.31
CA ASP A 6 0.88 -11.56 11.88
C ASP A 6 -0.61 -11.42 11.60
N GLN A 7 -1.46 -12.12 12.36
CA GLN A 7 -2.90 -11.99 12.19
C GLN A 7 -3.39 -10.59 12.56
N GLU A 8 -2.88 -10.03 13.65
CA GLU A 8 -3.22 -8.67 14.05
C GLU A 8 -2.73 -7.63 13.03
N ILE A 9 -1.52 -7.84 12.48
CA ILE A 9 -0.98 -6.96 11.44
C ILE A 9 -1.84 -7.06 10.17
N LYS A 10 -2.25 -8.26 9.78
CA LYS A 10 -3.15 -8.47 8.65
C LYS A 10 -4.44 -7.66 8.81
N GLU A 11 -5.03 -7.68 10.00
CA GLU A 11 -6.27 -6.95 10.28
C GLU A 11 -6.08 -5.45 10.20
N ILE A 12 -4.92 -4.94 10.61
CA ILE A 12 -4.58 -3.52 10.49
C ILE A 12 -4.32 -3.14 9.03
N ALA A 13 -3.58 -3.97 8.32
CA ALA A 13 -3.12 -3.68 6.97
C ALA A 13 -4.22 -3.79 5.92
N GLN A 14 -5.17 -4.71 6.10
CA GLN A 14 -6.17 -5.01 5.07
C GLN A 14 -6.99 -3.78 4.66
N PRO A 15 -7.58 -3.01 5.59
CA PRO A 15 -8.33 -1.82 5.18
C PRO A 15 -7.43 -0.76 4.55
N ILE A 16 -6.16 -0.68 4.96
CA ILE A 16 -5.21 0.26 4.35
C ILE A 16 -4.92 -0.14 2.92
N TRP A 17 -4.62 -1.43 2.67
CA TRP A 17 -4.34 -1.92 1.32
C TRP A 17 -5.57 -1.80 0.41
N ASP A 18 -6.75 -2.17 0.92
CA ASP A 18 -8.00 -2.04 0.17
C ASP A 18 -8.24 -0.59 -0.26
N ASN A 19 -7.98 0.37 0.63
CA ASN A 19 -8.11 1.78 0.31
C ASN A 19 -7.10 2.22 -0.76
N LEU A 20 -5.85 1.75 -0.65
CA LEU A 20 -4.83 2.08 -1.65
C LEU A 20 -5.21 1.55 -3.03
N VAL A 21 -5.68 0.31 -3.12
CA VAL A 21 -6.13 -0.28 -4.37
C VAL A 21 -7.29 0.51 -4.97
N LYS A 22 -8.32 0.78 -4.16
CA LYS A 22 -9.50 1.52 -4.61
C LYS A 22 -9.12 2.90 -5.11
N CYS A 23 -8.36 3.65 -4.32
CA CYS A 23 -8.02 5.03 -4.66
C CYS A 23 -7.04 5.11 -5.83
N SER A 24 -6.12 4.15 -5.95
CA SER A 24 -5.22 4.07 -7.10
C SER A 24 -6.00 3.85 -8.40
N ASN A 25 -6.98 2.94 -8.37
CA ASN A 25 -7.79 2.65 -9.56
C ASN A 25 -8.58 3.86 -10.05
N ILE A 26 -9.04 4.72 -9.15
CA ILE A 26 -9.81 5.92 -9.54
C ILE A 26 -8.98 7.20 -9.50
N LYS A 27 -7.68 7.10 -9.26
CA LYS A 27 -6.74 8.23 -9.22
C LYS A 27 -7.15 9.28 -8.20
N ASP A 28 -7.62 8.82 -7.03
CA ASP A 28 -8.00 9.71 -5.93
C ASP A 28 -6.78 9.97 -5.05
N TYR A 29 -6.09 11.07 -5.28
CA TYR A 29 -4.87 11.40 -4.55
C TYR A 29 -5.14 11.58 -3.05
N GLY A 30 -6.16 12.34 -2.69
CA GLY A 30 -6.48 12.61 -1.29
C GLY A 30 -6.80 11.34 -0.50
N GLY A 31 -7.63 10.46 -1.08
CA GLY A 31 -7.96 9.18 -0.46
C GLY A 31 -6.77 8.24 -0.41
N PHE A 32 -5.97 8.21 -1.49
CA PHE A 32 -4.80 7.34 -1.58
C PHE A 32 -3.77 7.65 -0.48
N THR A 33 -3.57 8.92 -0.17
CA THR A 33 -2.53 9.37 0.75
C THR A 33 -3.00 9.58 2.19
N LYS A 34 -4.24 9.25 2.50
CA LYS A 34 -4.82 9.59 3.82
C LYS A 34 -4.06 9.00 5.00
N ASP A 35 -3.44 7.83 4.83
CA ASP A 35 -2.69 7.16 5.90
C ASP A 35 -1.17 7.27 5.73
N PHE A 36 -0.70 8.11 4.82
CA PHE A 36 0.73 8.27 4.57
C PHE A 36 1.41 9.01 5.70
N SER A 37 2.62 8.57 6.05
CA SER A 37 3.49 9.30 6.95
C SER A 37 3.90 10.63 6.29
N SER A 38 4.33 11.60 7.10
CA SER A 38 4.83 12.87 6.57
C SER A 38 6.04 12.65 5.67
N GLN A 39 6.90 11.69 6.02
CA GLN A 39 8.06 11.34 5.20
C GLN A 39 7.64 10.82 3.82
N MET A 40 6.64 9.95 3.77
CA MET A 40 6.16 9.38 2.51
C MET A 40 5.49 10.45 1.64
N LEU A 41 4.70 11.34 2.24
CA LEU A 41 4.05 12.44 1.52
C LEU A 41 5.05 13.35 0.81
N TYR A 42 6.23 13.51 1.38
CA TYR A 42 7.26 14.35 0.79
C TYR A 42 7.67 13.87 -0.59
N GLY A 43 7.84 12.54 -0.77
CA GLY A 43 8.19 11.97 -2.07
C GLY A 43 7.01 11.62 -2.95
N ALA A 44 5.87 11.27 -2.34
CA ALA A 44 4.65 10.84 -3.04
C ALA A 44 3.66 12.01 -3.11
N ASN A 45 4.08 13.12 -3.68
CA ASN A 45 3.22 14.28 -3.87
C ASN A 45 2.28 14.07 -5.07
N GLU A 46 1.32 14.98 -5.23
CA GLU A 46 0.27 14.85 -6.24
C GLU A 46 0.83 14.78 -7.66
N VAL A 47 1.86 15.55 -7.95
CA VAL A 47 2.49 15.55 -9.28
C VAL A 47 3.14 14.20 -9.57
N GLU A 48 3.90 13.66 -8.62
CA GLU A 48 4.59 12.39 -8.79
C GLU A 48 3.62 11.21 -8.91
N LEU A 49 2.58 11.19 -8.08
CA LEU A 49 1.56 10.14 -8.18
C LEU A 49 0.78 10.23 -9.48
N GLY A 50 0.47 11.45 -9.92
CA GLY A 50 -0.18 11.66 -11.21
C GLY A 50 0.64 11.09 -12.37
N LYS A 51 1.95 11.28 -12.34
CA LYS A 51 2.85 10.72 -13.36
C LYS A 51 2.84 9.19 -13.32
N GLN A 52 2.90 8.59 -12.14
CA GLN A 52 2.89 7.14 -12.00
C GLN A 52 1.60 6.55 -12.55
N TRP A 53 0.45 7.14 -12.19
CA TRP A 53 -0.85 6.67 -12.68
C TRP A 53 -0.99 6.84 -14.20
N ALA A 54 -0.42 7.89 -14.76
CA ALA A 54 -0.46 8.13 -16.21
C ALA A 54 0.43 7.14 -16.97
N ASN A 55 1.54 6.71 -16.38
CA ASN A 55 2.57 5.93 -17.07
C ASN A 55 2.56 4.44 -16.75
N ASN A 56 1.76 4.00 -15.77
CA ASN A 56 1.73 2.60 -15.38
C ASN A 56 0.29 2.12 -15.23
N LYS A 57 -0.20 1.43 -16.27
CA LYS A 57 -1.58 0.94 -16.30
C LYS A 57 -1.90 -0.06 -15.20
N LEU A 58 -0.91 -0.77 -14.69
CA LEU A 58 -1.12 -1.70 -13.57
C LEU A 58 -1.73 -0.97 -12.39
N LEU A 59 -1.24 0.23 -12.07
CA LEU A 59 -1.65 0.98 -10.89
C LEU A 59 -3.10 1.47 -10.93
N THR A 60 -3.73 1.47 -12.10
CA THR A 60 -5.12 1.91 -12.26
C THR A 60 -6.05 0.78 -12.70
N SER A 61 -5.58 -0.46 -12.63
CA SER A 61 -6.34 -1.64 -13.03
C SER A 61 -6.19 -2.80 -12.05
N LEU A 62 -6.01 -2.49 -10.76
CA LEU A 62 -5.79 -3.51 -9.74
C LEU A 62 -7.10 -4.21 -9.41
N SER A 63 -7.04 -5.54 -9.23
CA SER A 63 -8.22 -6.27 -8.77
C SER A 63 -8.43 -6.01 -7.27
N GLU A 64 -9.69 -6.10 -6.83
CA GLU A 64 -10.02 -5.88 -5.42
C GLU A 64 -9.69 -7.09 -4.55
N LYS A 65 -9.32 -8.22 -5.16
CA LYS A 65 -8.94 -9.42 -4.45
C LYS A 65 -7.42 -9.53 -4.38
N GLN A 66 -6.90 -9.62 -3.16
CA GLN A 66 -5.49 -9.85 -2.93
C GLN A 66 -5.35 -10.92 -1.85
N GLU A 67 -4.18 -11.56 -1.82
CA GLU A 67 -3.87 -12.59 -0.85
C GLU A 67 -2.74 -12.10 0.05
N PHE A 68 -2.97 -12.12 1.36
CA PHE A 68 -1.93 -11.83 2.34
C PHE A 68 -0.90 -12.97 2.35
N LEU A 69 0.37 -12.64 2.13
CA LEU A 69 1.44 -13.63 2.07
C LEU A 69 2.25 -13.72 3.35
N GLY A 70 2.38 -12.64 4.10
CA GLY A 70 3.16 -12.63 5.31
C GLY A 70 3.71 -11.25 5.62
N THR A 71 4.59 -11.21 6.61
CA THR A 71 5.21 -9.97 7.08
C THR A 71 6.72 -10.12 7.14
N ILE A 72 7.42 -9.01 6.99
CA ILE A 72 8.85 -8.90 7.26
C ILE A 72 9.02 -7.75 8.23
N ARG A 73 9.68 -8.04 9.36
CA ARG A 73 9.95 -7.04 10.38
C ARG A 73 11.41 -6.65 10.34
N ARG A 74 11.66 -5.34 10.19
CA ARG A 74 13.03 -4.82 10.13
C ARG A 74 13.06 -3.42 10.71
N ASN A 75 13.98 -3.18 11.63
CA ASN A 75 14.08 -1.92 12.36
C ASN A 75 12.74 -1.64 13.06
N GLN A 76 12.11 -0.51 12.80
CA GLN A 76 10.85 -0.13 13.43
C GLN A 76 9.66 -0.32 12.48
N PHE A 77 9.85 -1.04 11.37
CA PHE A 77 8.85 -1.16 10.32
C PHE A 77 8.41 -2.61 10.13
N ILE A 78 7.17 -2.76 9.68
CA ILE A 78 6.64 -4.04 9.24
C ILE A 78 6.26 -3.89 7.77
N THR A 79 6.85 -4.73 6.93
CA THR A 79 6.47 -4.83 5.52
C THR A 79 5.45 -5.94 5.39
N VAL A 80 4.27 -5.61 4.92
CA VAL A 80 3.21 -6.57 4.64
C VAL A 80 3.27 -6.93 3.17
N LEU A 81 3.24 -8.23 2.87
CA LEU A 81 3.35 -8.73 1.51
C LEU A 81 2.01 -9.27 1.04
N TYR A 82 1.61 -8.86 -0.15
CA TYR A 82 0.37 -9.29 -0.80
C TYR A 82 0.65 -9.87 -2.18
N LYS A 83 -0.09 -10.93 -2.54
CA LYS A 83 -0.19 -11.34 -3.94
C LYS A 83 -1.37 -10.56 -4.54
N GLN A 84 -1.07 -9.74 -5.52
CA GLN A 84 -2.02 -8.85 -6.16
C GLN A 84 -2.20 -9.25 -7.62
N THR A 85 -3.42 -9.17 -8.12
CA THR A 85 -3.71 -9.37 -9.53
C THR A 85 -4.30 -8.09 -10.13
N SER A 86 -4.36 -8.04 -11.46
CA SER A 86 -4.93 -6.93 -12.22
C SER A 86 -6.26 -7.35 -12.85
N GLN A 87 -7.16 -6.39 -13.03
CA GLN A 87 -8.41 -6.62 -13.76
C GLN A 87 -8.18 -6.83 -15.25
N THR A 88 -7.10 -6.29 -15.79
CA THR A 88 -6.85 -6.27 -17.25
C THR A 88 -5.56 -6.94 -17.66
N MET A 89 -4.55 -6.96 -16.80
CA MET A 89 -3.23 -7.51 -17.12
C MET A 89 -3.09 -8.91 -16.54
N PRO A 90 -2.59 -9.89 -17.31
CA PRO A 90 -2.39 -11.24 -16.80
C PRO A 90 -1.22 -11.31 -15.82
N GLY A 91 -1.22 -12.34 -14.98
CA GLY A 91 -0.13 -12.61 -14.06
C GLY A 91 -0.41 -12.18 -12.64
N GLU A 92 0.58 -12.43 -11.80
CA GLU A 92 0.54 -12.10 -10.37
C GLU A 92 1.65 -11.10 -10.05
N PHE A 93 1.35 -10.19 -9.14
CA PHE A 93 2.25 -9.10 -8.77
C PHE A 93 2.47 -9.09 -7.27
N LEU A 94 3.63 -8.61 -6.85
CA LEU A 94 3.94 -8.48 -5.43
C LEU A 94 3.56 -7.09 -4.94
N GLY A 95 2.63 -7.05 -3.99
CA GLY A 95 2.30 -5.83 -3.27
C GLY A 95 3.11 -5.75 -1.99
N ARG A 96 3.72 -4.60 -1.72
CA ARG A 96 4.48 -4.35 -0.50
C ARG A 96 3.95 -3.10 0.17
N LEU A 97 3.54 -3.27 1.43
CA LEU A 97 3.02 -2.17 2.26
C LEU A 97 3.91 -2.06 3.49
N VAL A 98 4.61 -0.94 3.61
CA VAL A 98 5.48 -0.70 4.77
C VAL A 98 4.72 0.12 5.79
N LEU A 99 4.52 -0.43 6.98
CA LEU A 99 3.83 0.21 8.09
C LEU A 99 4.82 0.60 9.18
N GLY A 100 4.57 1.74 9.79
CA GLY A 100 5.30 2.22 10.96
C GLY A 100 4.38 3.07 11.81
N VAL A 101 4.95 3.72 12.80
CA VAL A 101 4.19 4.59 13.72
C VAL A 101 4.73 6.00 13.63
N GLU A 102 3.82 6.98 13.49
CA GLU A 102 4.13 8.39 13.51
C GLU A 102 3.08 9.07 14.38
N ASP A 103 3.54 9.81 15.39
CA ASP A 103 2.67 10.51 16.34
C ASP A 103 1.64 9.58 16.99
N GLY A 104 2.05 8.35 17.32
CA GLY A 104 1.18 7.37 17.98
C GLY A 104 0.21 6.67 17.05
N LEU A 105 0.24 6.96 15.75
CA LEU A 105 -0.68 6.38 14.76
C LEU A 105 0.07 5.50 13.78
N VAL A 106 -0.59 4.41 13.35
CA VAL A 106 -0.06 3.57 12.27
C VAL A 106 -0.15 4.34 10.97
N LYS A 107 0.97 4.44 10.26
CA LYS A 107 1.06 5.18 9.00
C LYS A 107 1.77 4.34 7.95
N VAL A 108 1.53 4.69 6.69
CA VAL A 108 2.17 4.06 5.54
C VAL A 108 3.48 4.79 5.25
N PHE A 109 4.58 4.04 5.29
CA PHE A 109 5.92 4.56 4.99
C PHE A 109 6.42 4.10 3.63
N GLY A 110 5.72 3.19 2.98
CA GLY A 110 6.02 2.73 1.63
C GLY A 110 4.89 1.88 1.08
N ALA A 111 4.67 1.97 -0.23
CA ALA A 111 3.70 1.13 -0.93
C ALA A 111 4.17 0.96 -2.37
N THR A 112 4.40 -0.28 -2.77
CA THR A 112 4.87 -0.60 -4.12
C THR A 112 4.17 -1.85 -4.63
N ILE A 113 4.13 -1.97 -5.96
CA ILE A 113 3.59 -3.14 -6.65
C ILE A 113 4.48 -3.41 -7.87
N TYR A 114 4.90 -4.67 -8.04
CA TYR A 114 5.71 -5.02 -9.22
C TYR A 114 5.71 -6.52 -9.51
#